data_6974bfb60a4a36a2bdb5d4f9f0a06319
#
_entry.id   6974bfb60a4a36a2bdb5d4f9f0a06319
#
_cell.length_a   1.000
_cell.length_b   1.000
_cell.length_c   1.000
_cell.angle_alpha   90.00
_cell.angle_beta   90.00
_cell.angle_gamma   90.00
#
_symmetry.space_group_name_H-M   'P 1'
#
loop_
_entity.id
_entity.type
_entity.pdbx_description
1 polymer ?
#
loop_
_entity_poly.entity_id
_entity_poly.type
_entity_poly.pdbx_seq_one_letter_code
_entity_poly.pdbx_strand_id
1 'polypeptide(L)'
;MIFAASTVIIALVALNVTGIPFLGVMGNAAAFCVVVAALIAVTLTPAVLSLAGTKIMSKKLWASIDTPQKIEERRAQDAERTEKPNGWLRLVLARPLLTLVMGTLALLAVAAPMSQMRLGLPDASNYPSDSAAYKSYALVKDKFGEGMSAPLVAVAHTPANMSEEQAQQAQIDIASAVKERGGVNVQAVVPGGMTDDRTLMIFQVIPAHSASSVETEELVHELRAVTVPVQGSEVSLGIAGQTSGNIDVSEVLAQKLPLYLGVVMGLSFLVLILVFRSIMVPLVASVGFLFSVLASFGAVVSIYQLGFMSSLFGVDHPGPVLSFLPTLLIGILFGLAMDYQMFLVTGMREAYVHGKDAATAIVSGYNHAVRVVVAAAIIMISVFGGFIFADSTMIRPMGFGLAFGVLVDAFIVRMTLTPAIMALLGDKAWWMPKWLNRLTPNMDVEGAALSEKMSENIQHERESAAADSGSKLGSE
;
A
#
# COMPACT_ATOMS: atom_id res chain seq x y z
N MET A 1 -7.14 -15.37 -10.29
CA MET A 1 -8.12 -14.49 -9.61
C MET A 1 -8.28 -14.80 -8.12
N ILE A 2 -8.59 -16.04 -7.70
CA ILE A 2 -8.81 -16.37 -6.28
C ILE A 2 -7.55 -16.08 -5.42
N PHE A 3 -6.37 -16.48 -5.86
CA PHE A 3 -5.12 -16.17 -5.15
C PHE A 3 -4.86 -14.68 -5.03
N ALA A 4 -5.06 -13.93 -6.10
CA ALA A 4 -4.96 -12.48 -6.12
C ALA A 4 -5.90 -11.84 -5.09
N ALA A 5 -7.18 -12.22 -5.11
CA ALA A 5 -8.13 -11.75 -4.11
C ALA A 5 -7.70 -12.13 -2.68
N SER A 6 -7.17 -13.34 -2.46
CA SER A 6 -6.72 -13.80 -1.14
C SER A 6 -5.58 -12.95 -0.59
N THR A 7 -4.59 -12.57 -1.40
CA THR A 7 -3.47 -11.72 -0.97
C THR A 7 -3.93 -10.32 -0.58
N VAL A 8 -4.87 -9.73 -1.34
CA VAL A 8 -5.47 -8.43 -1.01
C VAL A 8 -6.27 -8.51 0.29
N ILE A 9 -7.10 -9.56 0.46
CA ILE A 9 -7.90 -9.78 1.67
C ILE A 9 -6.99 -9.91 2.89
N ILE A 10 -5.89 -10.68 2.80
CA ILE A 10 -4.91 -10.83 3.87
C ILE A 10 -4.34 -9.47 4.27
N ALA A 11 -3.91 -8.64 3.32
CA ALA A 11 -3.35 -7.33 3.59
C ALA A 11 -4.35 -6.38 4.26
N LEU A 12 -5.61 -6.41 3.81
CA LEU A 12 -6.66 -5.55 4.35
C LEU A 12 -7.11 -6.00 5.75
N VAL A 13 -7.27 -7.32 5.98
CA VAL A 13 -7.61 -7.85 7.31
C VAL A 13 -6.47 -7.64 8.31
N ALA A 14 -5.21 -7.68 7.85
CA ALA A 14 -4.05 -7.41 8.69
C ALA A 14 -4.05 -5.97 9.27
N LEU A 15 -4.85 -5.03 8.75
CA LEU A 15 -5.06 -3.70 9.36
C LEU A 15 -5.56 -3.79 10.81
N ASN A 16 -6.24 -4.86 11.20
CA ASN A 16 -6.64 -5.09 12.60
C ASN A 16 -5.45 -5.21 13.56
N VAL A 17 -4.25 -5.57 13.07
CA VAL A 17 -3.03 -5.66 13.88
C VAL A 17 -2.57 -4.30 14.42
N THR A 18 -2.98 -3.21 13.77
CA THR A 18 -2.69 -1.85 14.25
C THR A 18 -3.33 -1.53 15.60
N GLY A 19 -4.40 -2.23 15.97
CA GLY A 19 -5.17 -1.99 17.18
C GLY A 19 -6.04 -0.71 17.14
N ILE A 20 -6.10 -0.02 16.00
CA ILE A 20 -6.91 1.18 15.83
C ILE A 20 -8.27 0.76 15.24
N PRO A 21 -9.39 0.96 15.98
CA PRO A 21 -10.71 0.47 15.57
C PRO A 21 -11.15 0.96 14.21
N PHE A 22 -10.89 2.23 13.87
CA PHE A 22 -11.20 2.83 12.57
C PHE A 22 -10.53 2.09 11.41
N LEU A 23 -9.23 1.78 11.52
CA LEU A 23 -8.50 1.05 10.48
C LEU A 23 -8.95 -0.41 10.36
N GLY A 24 -9.28 -1.04 11.49
CA GLY A 24 -9.84 -2.39 11.49
C GLY A 24 -11.18 -2.45 10.75
N VAL A 25 -12.08 -1.51 11.02
CA VAL A 25 -13.37 -1.42 10.31
C VAL A 25 -13.19 -1.17 8.82
N MET A 26 -12.32 -0.21 8.45
CA MET A 26 -12.00 0.07 7.05
C MET A 26 -11.42 -1.16 6.34
N GLY A 27 -10.45 -1.83 6.98
CA GLY A 27 -9.81 -3.03 6.42
C GLY A 27 -10.81 -4.17 6.20
N ASN A 28 -11.66 -4.44 7.18
CA ASN A 28 -12.68 -5.49 7.09
C ASN A 28 -13.74 -5.18 6.02
N ALA A 29 -14.20 -3.93 5.94
CA ALA A 29 -15.14 -3.50 4.91
C ALA A 29 -14.53 -3.60 3.50
N ALA A 30 -13.28 -3.14 3.33
CA ALA A 30 -12.57 -3.25 2.06
C ALA A 30 -12.33 -4.72 1.68
N ALA A 31 -11.94 -5.58 2.63
CA ALA A 31 -11.78 -7.02 2.40
C ALA A 31 -13.09 -7.67 1.94
N PHE A 32 -14.22 -7.31 2.54
CA PHE A 32 -15.54 -7.78 2.10
C PHE A 32 -15.86 -7.34 0.68
N CYS A 33 -15.58 -6.09 0.31
CA CYS A 33 -15.74 -5.62 -1.06
C CYS A 33 -14.89 -6.43 -2.06
N VAL A 34 -13.65 -6.79 -1.68
CA VAL A 34 -12.78 -7.63 -2.52
C VAL A 34 -13.35 -9.04 -2.68
N VAL A 35 -13.93 -9.64 -1.62
CA VAL A 35 -14.62 -10.94 -1.73
C VAL A 35 -15.76 -10.87 -2.74
N VAL A 36 -16.61 -9.85 -2.64
CA VAL A 36 -17.72 -9.65 -3.58
C VAL A 36 -17.22 -9.46 -5.03
N ALA A 37 -16.18 -8.63 -5.20
CA ALA A 37 -15.56 -8.40 -6.51
C ALA A 37 -14.98 -9.70 -7.11
N ALA A 38 -14.32 -10.52 -6.28
CA ALA A 38 -13.78 -11.81 -6.70
C ALA A 38 -14.88 -12.79 -7.13
N LEU A 39 -15.99 -12.85 -6.38
CA LEU A 39 -17.14 -13.67 -6.74
C LEU A 39 -17.75 -13.23 -8.08
N ILE A 40 -17.92 -11.92 -8.29
CA ILE A 40 -18.39 -11.37 -9.56
C ILE A 40 -17.43 -11.73 -10.70
N ALA A 41 -16.12 -11.59 -10.47
CA ALA A 41 -15.12 -11.87 -11.50
C ALA A 41 -15.06 -13.36 -11.90
N VAL A 42 -15.33 -14.27 -10.97
CA VAL A 42 -15.30 -15.72 -11.23
C VAL A 42 -16.64 -16.23 -11.80
N THR A 43 -17.76 -15.60 -11.49
CA THR A 43 -19.09 -16.07 -11.89
C THR A 43 -19.71 -15.24 -13.00
N LEU A 44 -19.92 -13.94 -12.75
CA LEU A 44 -20.67 -13.07 -13.67
C LEU A 44 -19.86 -12.74 -14.93
N THR A 45 -18.55 -12.49 -14.80
CA THR A 45 -17.73 -12.14 -15.97
C THR A 45 -17.67 -13.27 -17.01
N PRO A 46 -17.39 -14.54 -16.67
CA PRO A 46 -17.47 -15.64 -17.63
C PRO A 46 -18.89 -15.84 -18.23
N ALA A 47 -19.94 -15.67 -17.41
CA ALA A 47 -21.32 -15.78 -17.89
C ALA A 47 -21.65 -14.70 -18.93
N VAL A 48 -21.28 -13.45 -18.68
CA VAL A 48 -21.47 -12.34 -19.63
C VAL A 48 -20.66 -12.55 -20.91
N LEU A 49 -19.40 -13.01 -20.78
CA LEU A 49 -18.55 -13.32 -21.93
C LEU A 49 -19.14 -14.45 -22.77
N SER A 50 -19.69 -15.48 -22.14
CA SER A 50 -20.36 -16.60 -22.80
C SER A 50 -21.63 -16.13 -23.58
N LEU A 51 -22.45 -15.26 -22.98
CA LEU A 51 -23.62 -14.66 -23.60
C LEU A 51 -23.27 -13.74 -24.78
N ALA A 52 -22.20 -12.98 -24.65
CA ALA A 52 -21.76 -12.07 -25.71
C ALA A 52 -21.09 -12.81 -26.91
N GLY A 53 -20.52 -14.00 -26.65
CA GLY A 53 -19.93 -14.89 -27.64
C GLY A 53 -18.97 -14.19 -28.59
N THR A 54 -19.08 -14.50 -29.89
CA THR A 54 -18.18 -13.95 -30.93
C THR A 54 -18.36 -12.47 -31.21
N LYS A 55 -19.43 -11.83 -30.69
CA LYS A 55 -19.69 -10.39 -30.92
C LYS A 55 -18.63 -9.49 -30.25
N ILE A 56 -17.87 -10.00 -29.27
CA ILE A 56 -16.79 -9.26 -28.60
C ILE A 56 -15.54 -9.15 -29.49
N MET A 57 -15.36 -10.09 -30.44
CA MET A 57 -14.19 -10.13 -31.28
C MET A 57 -14.34 -9.21 -32.49
N SER A 58 -13.26 -8.50 -32.83
CA SER A 58 -13.23 -7.75 -34.08
C SER A 58 -13.32 -8.70 -35.29
N LYS A 59 -13.97 -8.27 -36.36
CA LYS A 59 -14.08 -9.08 -37.60
C LYS A 59 -12.73 -9.54 -38.15
N LYS A 60 -11.69 -8.70 -38.00
CA LYS A 60 -10.31 -9.04 -38.41
C LYS A 60 -9.71 -10.15 -37.55
N LEU A 61 -9.96 -10.10 -36.23
CA LEU A 61 -9.48 -11.12 -35.31
C LEU A 61 -10.21 -12.45 -35.56
N TRP A 62 -11.51 -12.41 -35.74
CA TRP A 62 -12.31 -13.59 -36.06
C TRP A 62 -11.82 -14.26 -37.34
N ALA A 63 -11.64 -13.52 -38.45
CA ALA A 63 -11.13 -14.05 -39.70
C ALA A 63 -9.71 -14.65 -39.61
N SER A 64 -8.96 -14.34 -38.54
CA SER A 64 -7.61 -14.89 -38.30
C SER A 64 -7.60 -16.16 -37.48
N ILE A 65 -8.75 -16.58 -36.90
CA ILE A 65 -8.88 -17.77 -36.05
C ILE A 65 -10.08 -18.64 -36.41
N ASP A 66 -10.69 -18.41 -37.59
CA ASP A 66 -11.89 -19.11 -38.02
C ASP A 66 -11.64 -20.57 -38.51
N THR A 67 -10.39 -20.93 -38.71
CA THR A 67 -9.97 -22.29 -39.09
C THR A 67 -8.92 -22.88 -38.16
N PRO A 68 -8.97 -24.20 -37.88
CA PRO A 68 -7.99 -24.87 -37.03
C PRO A 68 -6.54 -24.65 -37.48
N GLN A 69 -6.28 -24.65 -38.78
CA GLN A 69 -4.96 -24.41 -39.37
C GLN A 69 -4.43 -23.00 -39.05
N LYS A 70 -5.25 -21.98 -39.18
CA LYS A 70 -4.89 -20.59 -38.82
C LYS A 70 -4.64 -20.41 -37.33
N ILE A 71 -5.36 -21.15 -36.47
CA ILE A 71 -5.11 -21.16 -35.04
C ILE A 71 -3.74 -21.74 -34.75
N GLU A 72 -3.37 -22.84 -35.43
CA GLU A 72 -2.09 -23.52 -35.24
C GLU A 72 -0.91 -22.70 -35.77
N GLU A 73 -1.04 -22.10 -36.96
CA GLU A 73 -0.07 -21.16 -37.50
C GLU A 73 0.15 -19.96 -36.60
N ARG A 74 -0.91 -19.43 -36.01
CA ARG A 74 -0.83 -18.31 -35.09
C ARG A 74 -0.20 -18.70 -33.76
N ARG A 75 -0.51 -19.88 -33.23
CA ARG A 75 0.17 -20.44 -32.05
C ARG A 75 1.66 -20.60 -32.29
N ALA A 76 2.07 -21.12 -33.45
CA ALA A 76 3.46 -21.28 -33.83
C ALA A 76 4.19 -19.92 -33.95
N GLN A 77 3.54 -18.92 -34.58
CA GLN A 77 4.08 -17.56 -34.70
C GLN A 77 4.17 -16.86 -33.32
N ASP A 78 3.19 -17.02 -32.47
CA ASP A 78 3.19 -16.46 -31.12
C ASP A 78 4.25 -17.16 -30.26
N ALA A 79 4.45 -18.47 -30.40
CA ALA A 79 5.50 -19.20 -29.72
C ALA A 79 6.91 -18.70 -30.13
N GLU A 80 7.15 -18.54 -31.44
CA GLU A 80 8.43 -18.01 -31.95
C GLU A 80 8.70 -16.55 -31.49
N ARG A 81 7.65 -15.71 -31.49
CA ARG A 81 7.76 -14.34 -30.97
C ARG A 81 8.02 -14.30 -29.47
N THR A 82 7.52 -15.26 -28.74
CA THR A 82 7.64 -15.32 -27.27
C THR A 82 9.04 -15.77 -26.84
N GLU A 83 9.77 -16.48 -27.68
CA GLU A 83 11.13 -16.93 -27.39
C GLU A 83 12.22 -15.86 -27.64
N LYS A 84 11.91 -14.79 -28.37
CA LYS A 84 12.86 -13.70 -28.61
C LYS A 84 12.65 -12.58 -27.57
N PRO A 85 13.70 -12.15 -26.84
CA PRO A 85 13.57 -11.06 -25.90
C PRO A 85 13.19 -9.76 -26.62
N ASN A 86 12.20 -9.03 -26.06
CA ASN A 86 11.87 -7.70 -26.55
C ASN A 86 13.04 -6.72 -26.27
N GLY A 87 13.01 -5.52 -26.89
CA GLY A 87 14.13 -4.57 -26.80
C GLY A 87 14.50 -4.20 -25.36
N TRP A 88 13.49 -4.03 -24.47
CA TRP A 88 13.72 -3.72 -23.05
C TRP A 88 14.35 -4.89 -22.31
N LEU A 89 13.77 -6.07 -22.43
CA LEU A 89 14.27 -7.27 -21.76
C LEU A 89 15.69 -7.63 -22.24
N ARG A 90 16.00 -7.41 -23.52
CA ARG A 90 17.37 -7.58 -24.05
C ARG A 90 18.37 -6.67 -23.34
N LEU A 91 18.00 -5.40 -23.10
CA LEU A 91 18.85 -4.46 -22.36
C LEU A 91 19.08 -4.93 -20.92
N VAL A 92 18.02 -5.36 -20.24
CA VAL A 92 18.07 -5.87 -18.86
C VAL A 92 18.94 -7.12 -18.75
N LEU A 93 18.77 -8.09 -19.66
CA LEU A 93 19.50 -9.35 -19.65
C LEU A 93 20.94 -9.22 -20.17
N ALA A 94 21.25 -8.19 -20.94
CA ALA A 94 22.63 -7.97 -21.42
C ALA A 94 23.61 -7.68 -20.27
N ARG A 95 23.18 -6.98 -19.23
CA ARG A 95 23.99 -6.63 -18.04
C ARG A 95 23.15 -6.69 -16.77
N PRO A 96 22.72 -7.89 -16.35
CA PRO A 96 21.71 -8.01 -15.27
C PRO A 96 22.21 -7.47 -13.93
N LEU A 97 23.51 -7.64 -13.59
CA LEU A 97 24.08 -7.09 -12.36
C LEU A 97 24.10 -5.55 -12.37
N LEU A 98 24.49 -4.94 -13.50
CA LEU A 98 24.47 -3.47 -13.63
C LEU A 98 23.04 -2.94 -13.51
N THR A 99 22.08 -3.57 -14.16
CA THR A 99 20.67 -3.22 -14.09
C THR A 99 20.14 -3.32 -12.66
N LEU A 100 20.49 -4.39 -11.95
CA LEU A 100 20.12 -4.57 -10.56
C LEU A 100 20.70 -3.47 -9.66
N VAL A 101 21.99 -3.20 -9.76
CA VAL A 101 22.67 -2.18 -8.94
C VAL A 101 22.12 -0.79 -9.22
N MET A 102 22.01 -0.40 -10.49
CA MET A 102 21.53 0.92 -10.88
C MET A 102 20.05 1.11 -10.51
N GLY A 103 19.21 0.11 -10.73
CA GLY A 103 17.80 0.16 -10.35
C GLY A 103 17.61 0.24 -8.84
N THR A 104 18.36 -0.54 -8.07
CA THR A 104 18.31 -0.48 -6.61
C THR A 104 18.81 0.85 -6.08
N LEU A 105 19.91 1.39 -6.60
CA LEU A 105 20.41 2.72 -6.21
C LEU A 105 19.41 3.83 -6.53
N ALA A 106 18.78 3.78 -7.70
CA ALA A 106 17.74 4.74 -8.07
C ALA A 106 16.56 4.68 -7.09
N LEU A 107 16.09 3.47 -6.73
CA LEU A 107 15.01 3.30 -5.75
C LEU A 107 15.40 3.80 -4.35
N LEU A 108 16.63 3.51 -3.90
CA LEU A 108 17.13 4.01 -2.62
C LEU A 108 17.26 5.54 -2.61
N ALA A 109 17.69 6.16 -3.70
CA ALA A 109 17.74 7.61 -3.82
C ALA A 109 16.36 8.25 -3.71
N VAL A 110 15.35 7.67 -4.37
CA VAL A 110 13.95 8.11 -4.27
C VAL A 110 13.38 7.84 -2.87
N ALA A 111 13.78 6.77 -2.22
CA ALA A 111 13.34 6.41 -0.87
C ALA A 111 14.01 7.25 0.23
N ALA A 112 15.17 7.86 -0.02
CA ALA A 112 15.95 8.57 1.00
C ALA A 112 15.16 9.61 1.82
N PRO A 113 14.27 10.43 1.24
CA PRO A 113 13.47 11.39 2.00
C PRO A 113 12.54 10.75 3.04
N MET A 114 12.21 9.46 2.90
CA MET A 114 11.39 8.75 3.89
C MET A 114 12.01 8.78 5.31
N SER A 115 13.33 8.89 5.42
CA SER A 115 14.01 8.99 6.74
C SER A 115 13.59 10.22 7.54
N GLN A 116 13.04 11.23 6.87
CA GLN A 116 12.53 12.46 7.47
C GLN A 116 10.99 12.47 7.59
N MET A 117 10.33 11.32 7.33
CA MET A 117 8.88 11.23 7.37
C MET A 117 8.34 11.52 8.76
N ARG A 118 7.50 12.52 8.86
CA ARG A 118 6.73 12.86 10.04
C ARG A 118 5.27 12.53 9.80
N LEU A 119 4.67 11.83 10.74
CA LEU A 119 3.27 11.48 10.70
C LEU A 119 2.45 12.49 11.48
N GLY A 120 1.33 12.92 10.93
CA GLY A 120 0.43 13.86 11.58
C GLY A 120 -0.95 13.82 10.93
N LEU A 121 -1.94 14.38 11.59
CA LEU A 121 -3.23 14.64 10.98
C LEU A 121 -3.22 16.09 10.48
N PRO A 122 -3.56 16.34 9.20
CA PRO A 122 -3.62 17.69 8.67
C PRO A 122 -4.61 18.55 9.45
N ASP A 123 -4.22 19.74 9.78
CA ASP A 123 -5.06 20.78 10.38
C ASP A 123 -5.38 21.90 9.37
N ALA A 124 -6.07 22.94 9.82
CA ALA A 124 -6.46 24.04 8.95
C ALA A 124 -5.27 24.80 8.32
N SER A 125 -4.06 24.69 8.89
CA SER A 125 -2.83 25.31 8.35
C SER A 125 -2.36 24.65 7.06
N ASN A 126 -2.71 23.39 6.82
CA ASN A 126 -2.29 22.57 5.67
C ASN A 126 -3.30 22.59 4.52
N TYR A 127 -4.44 23.29 4.67
CA TYR A 127 -5.44 23.37 3.63
C TYR A 127 -5.05 24.38 2.53
N PRO A 128 -5.63 24.28 1.32
CA PRO A 128 -5.41 25.25 0.26
C PRO A 128 -5.73 26.68 0.68
N SER A 129 -4.95 27.63 0.21
CA SER A 129 -5.06 29.06 0.59
C SER A 129 -6.41 29.69 0.30
N ASP A 130 -7.15 29.17 -0.67
CA ASP A 130 -8.49 29.64 -1.06
C ASP A 130 -9.61 29.02 -0.23
N SER A 131 -9.33 27.96 0.56
CA SER A 131 -10.31 27.26 1.39
C SER A 131 -10.82 28.14 2.55
N ALA A 132 -12.07 27.95 2.95
CA ALA A 132 -12.64 28.63 4.10
C ALA A 132 -11.92 28.27 5.41
N ALA A 133 -11.45 27.02 5.53
CA ALA A 133 -10.70 26.56 6.69
C ALA A 133 -9.38 27.30 6.85
N TYR A 134 -8.58 27.42 5.77
CA TYR A 134 -7.33 28.16 5.81
C TYR A 134 -7.54 29.65 6.06
N LYS A 135 -8.55 30.27 5.42
CA LYS A 135 -8.87 31.70 5.64
C LYS A 135 -9.24 32.00 7.10
N SER A 136 -10.03 31.12 7.72
CA SER A 136 -10.32 31.21 9.15
C SER A 136 -9.08 31.08 10.01
N TYR A 137 -8.25 30.06 9.72
CA TYR A 137 -6.98 29.86 10.41
C TYR A 137 -6.06 31.09 10.27
N ALA A 138 -5.90 31.61 9.06
CA ALA A 138 -5.04 32.78 8.79
C ALA A 138 -5.50 34.04 9.56
N LEU A 139 -6.81 34.26 9.66
CA LEU A 139 -7.36 35.38 10.47
C LEU A 139 -7.06 35.19 11.97
N VAL A 140 -7.24 33.99 12.50
CA VAL A 140 -6.92 33.68 13.90
C VAL A 140 -5.43 33.81 14.16
N LYS A 141 -4.60 33.27 13.27
CA LYS A 141 -3.13 33.37 13.33
C LYS A 141 -2.65 34.82 13.38
N ASP A 142 -3.19 35.68 12.51
CA ASP A 142 -2.78 37.10 12.41
C ASP A 142 -3.13 37.90 13.68
N LYS A 143 -4.25 37.60 14.34
CA LYS A 143 -4.74 38.36 15.49
C LYS A 143 -4.40 37.75 16.85
N PHE A 144 -4.33 36.43 16.96
CA PHE A 144 -4.21 35.71 18.21
C PHE A 144 -3.00 34.77 18.29
N GLY A 145 -2.26 34.58 17.18
CA GLY A 145 -1.17 33.61 17.10
C GLY A 145 -1.59 32.24 16.57
N GLU A 146 -0.62 31.47 16.09
CA GLU A 146 -0.87 30.16 15.43
C GLU A 146 -1.54 29.14 16.36
N GLY A 147 -1.06 29.09 17.60
CA GLY A 147 -1.48 28.09 18.57
C GLY A 147 -2.89 28.25 19.09
N MET A 148 -3.52 29.41 18.86
CA MET A 148 -4.92 29.63 19.26
C MET A 148 -5.91 28.69 18.55
N SER A 149 -5.51 28.19 17.38
CA SER A 149 -6.29 27.18 16.63
C SER A 149 -6.06 25.75 17.11
N ALA A 150 -5.14 25.53 18.06
CA ALA A 150 -4.71 24.21 18.50
C ALA A 150 -4.62 24.10 20.05
N PRO A 151 -5.63 24.53 20.80
CA PRO A 151 -5.53 24.52 22.25
C PRO A 151 -5.41 23.10 22.79
N LEU A 152 -4.50 22.92 23.75
CA LEU A 152 -4.37 21.71 24.55
C LEU A 152 -5.20 21.83 25.82
N VAL A 153 -5.68 20.72 26.33
CA VAL A 153 -6.39 20.65 27.60
C VAL A 153 -5.52 19.90 28.59
N ALA A 154 -4.96 20.61 29.57
CA ALA A 154 -4.28 19.96 30.67
C ALA A 154 -5.27 19.68 31.80
N VAL A 155 -5.25 18.45 32.31
CA VAL A 155 -6.10 17.98 33.41
C VAL A 155 -5.21 17.54 34.56
N ALA A 156 -5.41 18.13 35.71
CA ALA A 156 -4.71 17.80 36.94
C ALA A 156 -5.69 17.11 37.92
N HIS A 157 -5.27 15.94 38.43
CA HIS A 157 -6.02 15.27 39.50
C HIS A 157 -5.39 15.65 40.83
N THR A 158 -6.11 16.49 41.57
CA THR A 158 -5.64 17.09 42.84
C THR A 158 -6.19 16.36 44.07
N PRO A 159 -5.53 16.48 45.24
CA PRO A 159 -6.01 15.88 46.48
C PRO A 159 -7.43 16.33 46.83
N ALA A 160 -8.23 15.41 47.42
CA ALA A 160 -9.56 15.73 47.91
C ALA A 160 -9.51 16.61 49.16
N ASN A 161 -10.63 17.32 49.42
CA ASN A 161 -10.84 18.13 50.61
C ASN A 161 -9.96 19.40 50.72
N MET A 162 -9.53 19.97 49.61
CA MET A 162 -8.88 21.27 49.60
C MET A 162 -9.83 22.39 49.97
N SER A 163 -9.36 23.36 50.76
CA SER A 163 -10.09 24.63 50.93
C SER A 163 -10.11 25.41 49.61
N GLU A 164 -10.98 26.41 49.52
CA GLU A 164 -11.05 27.26 48.32
C GLU A 164 -9.74 28.01 48.06
N GLU A 165 -9.11 28.52 49.10
CA GLU A 165 -7.81 29.19 49.01
C GLU A 165 -6.71 28.24 48.55
N GLN A 166 -6.67 27.00 49.08
CA GLN A 166 -5.72 25.96 48.64
C GLN A 166 -5.92 25.56 47.20
N ALA A 167 -7.17 25.46 46.74
CA ALA A 167 -7.48 25.13 45.36
C ALA A 167 -7.09 26.27 44.40
N GLN A 168 -7.29 27.52 44.77
CA GLN A 168 -6.82 28.68 44.00
C GLN A 168 -5.28 28.74 43.93
N GLN A 169 -4.59 28.47 45.05
CA GLN A 169 -3.11 28.40 45.05
C GLN A 169 -2.62 27.25 44.14
N ALA A 170 -3.23 26.07 44.23
CA ALA A 170 -2.89 24.93 43.35
C ALA A 170 -3.11 25.25 41.86
N GLN A 171 -4.17 25.98 41.52
CA GLN A 171 -4.35 26.45 40.12
C GLN A 171 -3.23 27.35 39.67
N ILE A 172 -2.76 28.27 40.49
CA ILE A 172 -1.65 29.16 40.17
C ILE A 172 -0.35 28.38 40.03
N ASP A 173 -0.08 27.46 40.95
CA ASP A 173 1.15 26.65 40.95
C ASP A 173 1.21 25.77 39.72
N ILE A 174 0.12 25.08 39.38
CA ILE A 174 0.02 24.24 38.19
C ILE A 174 0.15 25.08 36.91
N ALA A 175 -0.59 26.20 36.80
CA ALA A 175 -0.48 27.07 35.63
C ALA A 175 0.94 27.62 35.43
N SER A 176 1.59 28.00 36.54
CA SER A 176 2.98 28.48 36.53
C SER A 176 3.96 27.39 36.11
N ALA A 177 3.81 26.17 36.63
CA ALA A 177 4.65 25.03 36.26
C ALA A 177 4.50 24.66 34.77
N VAL A 178 3.26 24.66 34.25
CA VAL A 178 2.99 24.45 32.83
C VAL A 178 3.64 25.53 31.96
N LYS A 179 3.53 26.80 32.39
CA LYS A 179 4.12 27.94 31.65
C LYS A 179 5.65 27.90 31.70
N GLU A 180 6.22 27.58 32.84
CA GLU A 180 7.68 27.49 33.02
C GLU A 180 8.26 26.33 32.20
N ARG A 181 7.63 25.14 32.28
CA ARG A 181 8.09 23.95 31.54
C ARG A 181 7.98 24.14 30.03
N GLY A 182 6.85 24.67 29.55
CA GLY A 182 6.64 24.89 28.12
C GLY A 182 7.39 26.13 27.57
N GLY A 183 7.86 27.02 28.44
CA GLY A 183 8.71 28.15 28.08
C GLY A 183 8.16 28.98 26.92
N VAL A 184 8.95 29.09 25.85
CA VAL A 184 8.57 29.83 24.64
C VAL A 184 7.49 29.13 23.80
N ASN A 185 7.34 27.83 23.97
CA ASN A 185 6.36 27.03 23.21
C ASN A 185 4.93 27.14 23.78
N VAL A 186 4.75 27.75 24.94
CA VAL A 186 3.43 28.07 25.52
C VAL A 186 3.16 29.55 25.41
N GLN A 187 2.14 29.94 24.70
CA GLN A 187 1.69 31.34 24.59
C GLN A 187 0.95 31.76 25.87
N ALA A 188 -0.03 30.96 26.30
CA ALA A 188 -0.83 31.23 27.51
C ALA A 188 -1.33 29.95 28.15
N VAL A 189 -1.56 30.03 29.48
CA VAL A 189 -2.25 29.00 30.27
C VAL A 189 -3.45 29.67 30.90
N VAL A 190 -4.65 29.17 30.62
CA VAL A 190 -5.92 29.74 31.11
C VAL A 190 -6.62 28.70 31.96
N PRO A 191 -6.95 28.98 33.25
CA PRO A 191 -7.80 28.08 34.01
C PRO A 191 -9.15 27.88 33.31
N GLY A 192 -9.52 26.61 33.05
CA GLY A 192 -10.75 26.27 32.35
C GLY A 192 -11.89 25.86 33.25
N GLY A 193 -11.62 25.49 34.48
CA GLY A 193 -12.61 25.07 35.45
C GLY A 193 -12.06 24.08 36.48
N MET A 194 -12.90 23.78 37.45
CA MET A 194 -12.65 22.85 38.55
C MET A 194 -13.94 22.13 38.89
N THR A 195 -13.89 20.87 39.31
CA THR A 195 -15.06 20.13 39.82
C THR A 195 -15.48 20.66 41.18
N ASP A 196 -16.75 20.45 41.57
CA ASP A 196 -17.30 20.91 42.84
C ASP A 196 -16.57 20.34 44.06
N ASP A 197 -16.06 19.10 43.93
CA ASP A 197 -15.25 18.42 44.94
C ASP A 197 -13.77 18.79 44.89
N ARG A 198 -13.38 19.66 43.95
CA ARG A 198 -12.01 20.17 43.74
C ARG A 198 -10.97 19.11 43.49
N THR A 199 -11.36 17.93 43.04
CA THR A 199 -10.45 16.82 42.72
C THR A 199 -9.90 16.87 41.31
N LEU A 200 -10.57 17.62 40.43
CA LEU A 200 -10.12 17.79 39.03
C LEU A 200 -10.04 19.28 38.67
N MET A 201 -8.89 19.68 38.15
CA MET A 201 -8.68 21.02 37.60
C MET A 201 -8.35 20.92 36.12
N ILE A 202 -8.96 21.79 35.32
CA ILE A 202 -8.80 21.85 33.87
C ILE A 202 -8.12 23.16 33.50
N PHE A 203 -7.13 23.10 32.64
CA PHE A 203 -6.43 24.25 32.10
C PHE A 203 -6.45 24.18 30.58
N GLN A 204 -6.72 25.30 29.94
CA GLN A 204 -6.50 25.45 28.50
C GLN A 204 -5.08 25.99 28.30
N VAL A 205 -4.24 25.20 27.65
CA VAL A 205 -2.87 25.58 27.28
C VAL A 205 -2.86 25.95 25.80
N ILE A 206 -2.48 27.18 25.50
CA ILE A 206 -2.39 27.69 24.14
C ILE A 206 -0.93 27.56 23.71
N PRO A 207 -0.59 26.67 22.75
CA PRO A 207 0.76 26.56 22.21
C PRO A 207 1.17 27.86 21.50
N ALA A 208 2.45 28.06 21.26
CA ALA A 208 2.95 29.15 20.40
C ALA A 208 2.86 28.82 18.91
N HIS A 209 2.83 27.52 18.56
CA HIS A 209 2.90 27.00 17.20
C HIS A 209 1.62 26.25 16.81
N SER A 210 1.49 25.93 15.51
CA SER A 210 0.33 25.19 14.98
C SER A 210 0.24 23.76 15.52
N ALA A 211 -0.95 23.13 15.40
CA ALA A 211 -1.20 21.77 15.86
C ALA A 211 -0.28 20.70 15.25
N SER A 212 0.15 20.90 14.01
CA SER A 212 0.96 19.96 13.24
C SER A 212 2.47 20.25 13.33
N SER A 213 2.89 21.22 14.15
CA SER A 213 4.30 21.57 14.33
C SER A 213 5.04 20.59 15.24
N VAL A 214 6.38 20.49 15.05
CA VAL A 214 7.26 19.66 15.92
C VAL A 214 7.26 20.20 17.34
N GLU A 215 7.29 21.51 17.48
CA GLU A 215 7.35 22.20 18.75
C GLU A 215 6.09 21.94 19.59
N THR A 216 4.91 21.79 18.96
CA THR A 216 3.68 21.42 19.65
C THR A 216 3.67 19.94 20.07
N GLU A 217 4.23 19.05 19.25
CA GLU A 217 4.40 17.64 19.58
C GLU A 217 5.33 17.47 20.79
N GLU A 218 6.51 18.10 20.75
CA GLU A 218 7.46 18.10 21.85
C GLU A 218 6.85 18.70 23.12
N LEU A 219 6.12 19.79 23.00
CA LEU A 219 5.42 20.43 24.13
C LEU A 219 4.44 19.46 24.81
N VAL A 220 3.66 18.69 24.05
CA VAL A 220 2.73 17.69 24.63
C VAL A 220 3.49 16.66 25.46
N HIS A 221 4.64 16.16 24.96
CA HIS A 221 5.46 15.21 25.70
C HIS A 221 6.10 15.83 26.96
N GLU A 222 6.60 17.06 26.85
CA GLU A 222 7.17 17.77 27.98
C GLU A 222 6.13 18.03 29.08
N LEU A 223 4.92 18.43 28.71
CA LEU A 223 3.84 18.70 29.66
C LEU A 223 3.33 17.42 30.36
N ARG A 224 3.31 16.28 29.67
CA ARG A 224 2.98 14.98 30.24
C ARG A 224 4.00 14.50 31.31
N ALA A 225 5.22 14.96 31.21
CA ALA A 225 6.28 14.66 32.17
C ALA A 225 6.29 15.62 33.37
N VAL A 226 5.42 16.65 33.39
CA VAL A 226 5.34 17.60 34.49
C VAL A 226 4.66 16.96 35.69
N THR A 227 5.31 17.07 36.87
CA THR A 227 4.73 16.80 38.17
C THR A 227 4.79 18.07 39.02
N VAL A 228 3.69 18.42 39.66
CA VAL A 228 3.57 19.62 40.49
C VAL A 228 3.30 19.20 41.93
N PRO A 229 4.07 19.63 42.92
CA PRO A 229 3.79 19.36 44.31
C PRO A 229 2.60 20.21 44.78
N VAL A 230 1.49 19.54 45.09
CA VAL A 230 0.26 20.18 45.63
C VAL A 230 -0.04 19.52 46.96
N GLN A 231 0.02 20.28 48.04
CA GLN A 231 -0.28 19.80 49.42
C GLN A 231 0.48 18.52 49.82
N GLY A 232 1.75 18.41 49.45
CA GLY A 232 2.58 17.25 49.76
C GLY A 232 2.35 16.02 48.90
N SER A 233 1.45 16.09 47.88
CA SER A 233 1.20 15.08 46.86
C SER A 233 1.80 15.54 45.54
N GLU A 234 2.39 14.62 44.78
CA GLU A 234 2.82 14.90 43.42
C GLU A 234 1.63 14.74 42.45
N VAL A 235 1.24 15.82 41.80
CA VAL A 235 0.16 15.87 40.81
C VAL A 235 0.75 15.79 39.43
N SER A 236 0.42 14.74 38.68
CA SER A 236 0.78 14.60 37.27
C SER A 236 -0.30 15.23 36.38
N LEU A 237 0.10 15.69 35.21
CA LEU A 237 -0.79 16.29 34.21
C LEU A 237 -1.16 15.29 33.12
N GLY A 238 -2.46 15.12 32.89
CA GLY A 238 -2.98 14.50 31.69
C GLY A 238 -3.15 15.57 30.61
N ILE A 239 -2.60 15.35 29.42
CA ILE A 239 -2.78 16.27 28.29
C ILE A 239 -3.77 15.67 27.31
N ALA A 240 -4.89 16.34 27.15
CA ALA A 240 -6.02 15.96 26.31
C ALA A 240 -6.29 17.03 25.23
N GLY A 241 -7.30 16.81 24.43
CA GLY A 241 -7.69 17.69 23.33
C GLY A 241 -7.42 17.06 21.96
N GLN A 242 -7.92 17.70 20.92
CA GLN A 242 -7.81 17.16 19.55
C GLN A 242 -6.36 17.04 19.12
N THR A 243 -5.55 18.05 19.38
CA THR A 243 -4.12 18.06 19.02
C THR A 243 -3.35 16.91 19.68
N SER A 244 -3.53 16.75 21.01
CA SER A 244 -2.89 15.66 21.76
C SER A 244 -3.37 14.29 21.27
N GLY A 245 -4.68 14.11 21.03
CA GLY A 245 -5.23 12.86 20.49
C GLY A 245 -4.69 12.53 19.10
N ASN A 246 -4.49 13.54 18.25
CA ASN A 246 -3.88 13.37 16.92
C ASN A 246 -2.42 12.90 17.02
N ILE A 247 -1.66 13.46 17.97
CA ILE A 247 -0.27 13.02 18.25
C ILE A 247 -0.27 11.57 18.70
N ASP A 248 -1.11 11.20 19.66
CA ASP A 248 -1.20 9.83 20.17
C ASP A 248 -1.53 8.81 19.08
N VAL A 249 -2.49 9.13 18.21
CA VAL A 249 -2.84 8.28 17.05
C VAL A 249 -1.66 8.13 16.10
N SER A 250 -0.94 9.22 15.83
CA SER A 250 0.21 9.22 14.93
C SER A 250 1.35 8.36 15.47
N GLU A 251 1.64 8.45 16.76
CA GLU A 251 2.65 7.64 17.44
C GLU A 251 2.31 6.15 17.46
N VAL A 252 1.06 5.81 17.82
CA VAL A 252 0.61 4.41 17.80
C VAL A 252 0.73 3.83 16.40
N LEU A 253 0.36 4.59 15.35
CA LEU A 253 0.52 4.15 13.97
C LEU A 253 1.98 3.97 13.59
N ALA A 254 2.85 4.91 13.93
CA ALA A 254 4.28 4.80 13.67
C ALA A 254 4.89 3.56 14.33
N GLN A 255 4.55 3.30 15.60
CA GLN A 255 5.02 2.13 16.35
C GLN A 255 4.50 0.80 15.79
N LYS A 256 3.26 0.77 15.29
CA LYS A 256 2.64 -0.45 14.74
C LYS A 256 2.97 -0.71 13.28
N LEU A 257 3.47 0.29 12.54
CA LEU A 257 3.77 0.18 11.12
C LEU A 257 4.75 -0.95 10.78
N PRO A 258 5.90 -1.13 11.49
CA PRO A 258 6.81 -2.23 11.22
C PRO A 258 6.18 -3.61 11.47
N LEU A 259 5.37 -3.74 12.53
CA LEU A 259 4.66 -4.98 12.83
C LEU A 259 3.65 -5.31 11.74
N TYR A 260 2.85 -4.33 11.32
CA TYR A 260 1.89 -4.49 10.24
C TYR A 260 2.57 -4.93 8.93
N LEU A 261 3.64 -4.23 8.54
CA LEU A 261 4.43 -4.59 7.36
C LEU A 261 4.98 -6.02 7.46
N GLY A 262 5.53 -6.39 8.62
CA GLY A 262 6.06 -7.73 8.88
C GLY A 262 4.99 -8.82 8.76
N VAL A 263 3.78 -8.59 9.29
CA VAL A 263 2.65 -9.54 9.19
C VAL A 263 2.20 -9.68 7.73
N VAL A 264 2.00 -8.58 7.02
CA VAL A 264 1.59 -8.60 5.61
C VAL A 264 2.63 -9.32 4.75
N MET A 265 3.91 -9.00 4.90
CA MET A 265 4.99 -9.64 4.16
C MET A 265 5.14 -11.12 4.53
N GLY A 266 5.05 -11.47 5.82
CA GLY A 266 5.20 -12.85 6.29
C GLY A 266 4.08 -13.77 5.81
N LEU A 267 2.83 -13.35 5.93
CA LEU A 267 1.68 -14.13 5.45
C LEU A 267 1.74 -14.31 3.92
N SER A 268 2.12 -13.26 3.23
CA SER A 268 2.26 -13.31 1.79
C SER A 268 3.40 -14.21 1.32
N PHE A 269 4.53 -14.13 1.99
CA PHE A 269 5.66 -15.01 1.73
C PHE A 269 5.25 -16.48 1.82
N LEU A 270 4.44 -16.84 2.83
CA LEU A 270 3.89 -18.19 2.98
C LEU A 270 2.97 -18.57 1.79
N VAL A 271 2.05 -17.67 1.41
CA VAL A 271 1.14 -17.92 0.27
C VAL A 271 1.94 -18.11 -1.02
N LEU A 272 2.93 -17.25 -1.26
CA LEU A 272 3.75 -17.33 -2.48
C LEU A 272 4.64 -18.59 -2.51
N ILE A 273 5.14 -19.08 -1.36
CA ILE A 273 5.84 -20.37 -1.29
C ILE A 273 4.92 -21.51 -1.75
N LEU A 274 3.67 -21.51 -1.29
CA LEU A 274 2.69 -22.53 -1.68
C LEU A 274 2.43 -22.54 -3.18
N VAL A 275 2.31 -21.34 -3.76
CA VAL A 275 2.01 -21.16 -5.19
C VAL A 275 3.22 -21.47 -6.07
N PHE A 276 4.36 -20.88 -5.78
CA PHE A 276 5.54 -20.99 -6.65
C PHE A 276 6.43 -22.19 -6.34
N ARG A 277 6.21 -22.88 -5.22
CA ARG A 277 7.07 -24.01 -4.77
C ARG A 277 8.57 -23.63 -4.87
N SER A 278 8.91 -22.46 -4.42
CA SER A 278 10.26 -21.88 -4.38
C SER A 278 10.35 -20.96 -3.17
N ILE A 279 11.53 -20.80 -2.59
CA ILE A 279 11.82 -19.82 -1.55
C ILE A 279 12.37 -18.53 -2.17
N MET A 280 13.14 -18.64 -3.25
CA MET A 280 13.80 -17.48 -3.86
C MET A 280 12.82 -16.53 -4.52
N VAL A 281 11.80 -17.04 -5.19
CA VAL A 281 10.79 -16.22 -5.87
C VAL A 281 10.00 -15.35 -4.90
N PRO A 282 9.42 -15.89 -3.80
CA PRO A 282 8.79 -15.07 -2.77
C PRO A 282 9.72 -14.05 -2.13
N LEU A 283 11.00 -14.42 -1.92
CA LEU A 283 11.99 -13.49 -1.36
C LEU A 283 12.21 -12.29 -2.29
N VAL A 284 12.43 -12.54 -3.59
CA VAL A 284 12.58 -11.48 -4.61
C VAL A 284 11.33 -10.60 -4.68
N ALA A 285 10.14 -11.22 -4.62
CA ALA A 285 8.87 -10.50 -4.63
C ALA A 285 8.72 -9.59 -3.40
N SER A 286 9.02 -10.10 -2.21
CA SER A 286 8.88 -9.36 -0.95
C SER A 286 9.88 -8.21 -0.85
N VAL A 287 11.14 -8.43 -1.22
CA VAL A 287 12.17 -7.38 -1.25
C VAL A 287 11.82 -6.32 -2.31
N GLY A 288 11.38 -6.74 -3.50
CA GLY A 288 10.94 -5.82 -4.53
C GLY A 288 9.76 -4.94 -4.08
N PHE A 289 8.76 -5.54 -3.43
CA PHE A 289 7.64 -4.80 -2.84
C PHE A 289 8.11 -3.79 -1.80
N LEU A 290 9.03 -4.18 -0.90
CA LEU A 290 9.59 -3.28 0.09
C LEU A 290 10.22 -2.04 -0.57
N PHE A 291 11.02 -2.21 -1.62
CA PHE A 291 11.59 -1.08 -2.37
C PHE A 291 10.52 -0.19 -3.00
N SER A 292 9.44 -0.77 -3.54
CA SER A 292 8.34 0.00 -4.12
C SER A 292 7.64 0.86 -3.06
N VAL A 293 7.38 0.31 -1.88
CA VAL A 293 6.76 1.03 -0.75
C VAL A 293 7.67 2.14 -0.25
N LEU A 294 8.96 1.85 -0.01
CA LEU A 294 9.92 2.84 0.48
C LEU A 294 10.08 3.99 -0.52
N ALA A 295 10.17 3.69 -1.81
CA ALA A 295 10.24 4.71 -2.86
C ALA A 295 8.94 5.54 -2.92
N SER A 296 7.77 4.91 -2.77
CA SER A 296 6.50 5.63 -2.70
C SER A 296 6.43 6.58 -1.50
N PHE A 297 6.86 6.14 -0.32
CA PHE A 297 6.94 7.01 0.86
C PHE A 297 7.91 8.15 0.67
N GLY A 298 9.11 7.88 0.14
CA GLY A 298 10.10 8.92 -0.14
C GLY A 298 9.58 9.98 -1.11
N ALA A 299 8.86 9.57 -2.16
CA ALA A 299 8.25 10.49 -3.11
C ALA A 299 7.12 11.33 -2.48
N VAL A 300 6.27 10.72 -1.64
CA VAL A 300 5.22 11.44 -0.88
C VAL A 300 5.85 12.47 0.05
N VAL A 301 6.86 12.07 0.83
CA VAL A 301 7.58 12.97 1.75
C VAL A 301 8.20 14.14 0.98
N SER A 302 8.87 13.88 -0.14
CA SER A 302 9.50 14.91 -0.96
C SER A 302 8.53 16.00 -1.39
N ILE A 303 7.33 15.62 -1.85
CA ILE A 303 6.36 16.58 -2.41
C ILE A 303 5.51 17.21 -1.30
N TYR A 304 4.88 16.38 -0.46
CA TYR A 304 3.85 16.84 0.47
C TYR A 304 4.40 17.36 1.79
N GLN A 305 5.58 16.88 2.21
CA GLN A 305 6.20 17.34 3.47
C GLN A 305 7.35 18.32 3.23
N LEU A 306 8.26 18.02 2.29
CA LEU A 306 9.43 18.86 2.03
C LEU A 306 9.16 19.94 0.96
N GLY A 307 8.04 19.88 0.25
CA GLY A 307 7.62 20.90 -0.71
C GLY A 307 8.34 20.84 -2.06
N PHE A 308 9.06 19.75 -2.37
CA PHE A 308 9.72 19.61 -3.68
C PHE A 308 8.67 19.54 -4.79
N MET A 309 8.71 20.48 -5.73
CA MET A 309 7.71 20.63 -6.80
C MET A 309 6.25 20.73 -6.31
N SER A 310 6.02 21.22 -5.10
CA SER A 310 4.71 21.27 -4.44
C SER A 310 3.65 22.00 -5.29
N SER A 311 4.02 23.05 -5.98
CA SER A 311 3.13 23.81 -6.86
C SER A 311 2.56 23.01 -8.02
N LEU A 312 3.31 22.02 -8.56
CA LEU A 312 2.83 21.14 -9.64
C LEU A 312 1.71 20.21 -9.15
N PHE A 313 1.73 19.85 -7.86
CA PHE A 313 0.77 18.96 -7.23
C PHE A 313 -0.31 19.71 -6.43
N GLY A 314 -0.36 21.04 -6.54
CA GLY A 314 -1.35 21.86 -5.85
C GLY A 314 -1.22 21.84 -4.32
N VAL A 315 0.01 21.75 -3.82
CA VAL A 315 0.33 21.79 -2.39
C VAL A 315 0.83 23.19 -2.04
N ASP A 316 -0.04 24.00 -1.48
CA ASP A 316 0.29 25.37 -1.08
C ASP A 316 1.10 25.41 0.23
N HIS A 317 0.71 24.55 1.17
CA HIS A 317 1.31 24.48 2.49
C HIS A 317 1.76 23.04 2.80
N PRO A 318 3.06 22.72 2.58
CA PRO A 318 3.63 21.45 2.97
C PRO A 318 3.46 21.19 4.48
N GLY A 319 3.18 19.93 4.83
CA GLY A 319 2.95 19.54 6.21
C GLY A 319 3.27 18.06 6.45
N PRO A 320 3.02 17.53 7.66
CA PRO A 320 3.28 16.14 7.97
C PRO A 320 2.48 15.20 7.07
N VAL A 321 3.03 14.01 6.83
CA VAL A 321 2.34 12.95 6.09
C VAL A 321 1.18 12.43 6.93
N LEU A 322 0.01 12.29 6.29
CA LEU A 322 -1.20 11.77 6.94
C LEU A 322 -0.92 10.45 7.67
N SER A 323 -1.19 10.37 8.97
CA SER A 323 -0.74 9.29 9.86
C SER A 323 -1.14 7.88 9.42
N PHE A 324 -2.33 7.69 8.85
CA PHE A 324 -2.79 6.40 8.37
C PHE A 324 -2.43 6.12 6.89
N LEU A 325 -1.84 7.10 6.18
CA LEU A 325 -1.47 6.93 4.77
C LEU A 325 -0.46 5.78 4.56
N PRO A 326 0.63 5.66 5.34
CA PRO A 326 1.57 4.56 5.15
C PRO A 326 0.91 3.19 5.30
N THR A 327 0.05 3.04 6.28
CA THR A 327 -0.65 1.77 6.55
C THR A 327 -1.59 1.39 5.42
N LEU A 328 -2.38 2.34 4.91
CA LEU A 328 -3.28 2.11 3.77
C LEU A 328 -2.50 1.87 2.47
N LEU A 329 -1.43 2.65 2.23
CA LEU A 329 -0.55 2.48 1.08
C LEU A 329 0.05 1.08 1.02
N ILE A 330 0.60 0.57 2.13
CA ILE A 330 1.12 -0.78 2.22
C ILE A 330 0.04 -1.80 1.84
N GLY A 331 -1.15 -1.72 2.45
CA GLY A 331 -2.21 -2.69 2.22
C GLY A 331 -2.68 -2.73 0.77
N ILE A 332 -2.90 -1.58 0.16
CA ILE A 332 -3.40 -1.47 -1.21
C ILE A 332 -2.30 -1.84 -2.22
N LEU A 333 -1.10 -1.23 -2.10
CA LEU A 333 0.02 -1.53 -2.99
C LEU A 333 0.42 -3.00 -2.92
N PHE A 334 0.37 -3.59 -1.72
CA PHE A 334 0.69 -5.01 -1.55
C PHE A 334 -0.24 -5.90 -2.37
N GLY A 335 -1.54 -5.69 -2.25
CA GLY A 335 -2.52 -6.45 -3.02
C GLY A 335 -2.28 -6.36 -4.52
N LEU A 336 -2.11 -5.13 -5.04
CA LEU A 336 -1.84 -4.87 -6.46
C LEU A 336 -0.50 -5.49 -6.91
N ALA A 337 0.55 -5.32 -6.10
CA ALA A 337 1.86 -5.82 -6.42
C ALA A 337 1.89 -7.35 -6.55
N MET A 338 1.20 -8.08 -5.65
CA MET A 338 1.19 -9.54 -5.68
C MET A 338 0.52 -10.10 -6.93
N ASP A 339 -0.53 -9.45 -7.44
CA ASP A 339 -1.21 -9.86 -8.68
C ASP A 339 -0.26 -9.83 -9.88
N TYR A 340 0.48 -8.75 -10.04
CA TYR A 340 1.45 -8.64 -11.15
C TYR A 340 2.58 -9.66 -11.04
N GLN A 341 3.04 -9.94 -9.83
CA GLN A 341 4.06 -10.97 -9.58
C GLN A 341 3.58 -12.35 -10.00
N MET A 342 2.34 -12.67 -9.63
CA MET A 342 1.70 -13.91 -10.04
C MET A 342 1.77 -14.08 -11.56
N PHE A 343 1.25 -13.12 -12.32
CA PHE A 343 1.22 -13.21 -13.79
C PHE A 343 2.61 -13.37 -14.40
N LEU A 344 3.59 -12.61 -13.89
CA LEU A 344 4.94 -12.63 -14.45
C LEU A 344 5.66 -13.96 -14.17
N VAL A 345 5.62 -14.40 -12.92
CA VAL A 345 6.44 -15.54 -12.48
C VAL A 345 5.78 -16.87 -12.76
N THR A 346 4.44 -16.96 -12.81
CA THR A 346 3.74 -18.20 -13.17
C THR A 346 4.12 -18.62 -14.60
N GLY A 347 4.10 -17.70 -15.56
CA GLY A 347 4.51 -18.02 -16.92
C GLY A 347 5.98 -18.41 -17.04
N MET A 348 6.88 -17.82 -16.23
CA MET A 348 8.28 -18.24 -16.17
C MET A 348 8.43 -19.66 -15.62
N ARG A 349 7.70 -19.97 -14.55
CA ARG A 349 7.72 -21.28 -13.92
C ARG A 349 7.16 -22.36 -14.83
N GLU A 350 6.04 -22.09 -15.49
CA GLU A 350 5.42 -23.03 -16.43
C GLU A 350 6.40 -23.41 -17.56
N ALA A 351 7.03 -22.41 -18.17
CA ALA A 351 8.05 -22.65 -19.19
C ALA A 351 9.22 -23.50 -18.68
N TYR A 352 9.67 -23.26 -17.44
CA TYR A 352 10.75 -24.01 -16.81
C TYR A 352 10.36 -25.47 -16.50
N VAL A 353 9.15 -25.69 -15.96
CA VAL A 353 8.66 -27.05 -15.63
C VAL A 353 8.45 -27.89 -16.90
N HIS A 354 8.09 -27.25 -18.03
CA HIS A 354 7.99 -27.90 -19.33
C HIS A 354 9.33 -28.11 -20.05
N GLY A 355 10.45 -27.97 -19.34
CA GLY A 355 11.78 -28.37 -19.80
C GLY A 355 12.57 -27.28 -20.54
N LYS A 356 12.11 -26.01 -20.55
CA LYS A 356 12.93 -24.91 -21.07
C LYS A 356 14.03 -24.57 -20.04
N ASP A 357 15.20 -24.19 -20.53
CA ASP A 357 16.27 -23.67 -19.68
C ASP A 357 15.85 -22.36 -19.00
N ALA A 358 16.48 -22.01 -17.87
CA ALA A 358 16.08 -20.87 -17.06
C ALA A 358 16.05 -19.54 -17.84
N ALA A 359 17.00 -19.31 -18.75
CA ALA A 359 17.06 -18.09 -19.55
C ALA A 359 15.87 -17.99 -20.52
N THR A 360 15.57 -19.07 -21.25
CA THR A 360 14.42 -19.12 -22.17
C THR A 360 13.09 -19.05 -21.42
N ALA A 361 13.00 -19.68 -20.24
CA ALA A 361 11.83 -19.60 -19.39
C ALA A 361 11.52 -18.17 -18.95
N ILE A 362 12.54 -17.40 -18.55
CA ILE A 362 12.41 -15.97 -18.19
C ILE A 362 11.89 -15.17 -19.38
N VAL A 363 12.48 -15.34 -20.58
CA VAL A 363 12.05 -14.61 -21.78
C VAL A 363 10.62 -14.95 -22.17
N SER A 364 10.27 -16.23 -22.16
CA SER A 364 8.94 -16.71 -22.51
C SER A 364 7.88 -16.18 -21.54
N GLY A 365 8.07 -16.35 -20.23
CA GLY A 365 7.14 -15.88 -19.21
C GLY A 365 6.99 -14.35 -19.21
N TYR A 366 8.09 -13.62 -19.38
CA TYR A 366 8.06 -12.15 -19.47
C TYR A 366 7.23 -11.67 -20.66
N ASN A 367 7.47 -12.21 -21.86
CA ASN A 367 6.79 -11.79 -23.08
C ASN A 367 5.28 -12.08 -23.05
N HIS A 368 4.85 -13.14 -22.35
CA HIS A 368 3.43 -13.42 -22.14
C HIS A 368 2.80 -12.41 -21.16
N ALA A 369 3.47 -12.14 -20.05
CA ALA A 369 2.92 -11.32 -18.98
C ALA A 369 2.97 -9.81 -19.25
N VAL A 370 4.02 -9.34 -19.97
CA VAL A 370 4.32 -7.90 -20.09
C VAL A 370 3.14 -7.05 -20.58
N ARG A 371 2.37 -7.53 -21.54
CA ARG A 371 1.23 -6.78 -22.09
C ARG A 371 0.12 -6.59 -21.06
N VAL A 372 -0.14 -7.62 -20.26
CA VAL A 372 -1.17 -7.59 -19.22
C VAL A 372 -0.71 -6.68 -18.08
N VAL A 373 0.54 -6.84 -17.64
CA VAL A 373 1.12 -6.02 -16.57
C VAL A 373 1.14 -4.53 -16.95
N VAL A 374 1.58 -4.18 -18.15
CA VAL A 374 1.62 -2.78 -18.62
C VAL A 374 0.21 -2.20 -18.72
N ALA A 375 -0.74 -2.93 -19.32
CA ALA A 375 -2.11 -2.45 -19.45
C ALA A 375 -2.75 -2.21 -18.08
N ALA A 376 -2.61 -3.15 -17.15
CA ALA A 376 -3.15 -3.04 -15.80
C ALA A 376 -2.45 -1.90 -15.02
N ALA A 377 -1.13 -1.76 -15.13
CA ALA A 377 -0.39 -0.66 -14.50
C ALA A 377 -0.87 0.71 -15.01
N ILE A 378 -1.04 0.90 -16.31
CA ILE A 378 -1.54 2.15 -16.88
C ILE A 378 -2.94 2.46 -16.35
N ILE A 379 -3.84 1.47 -16.29
CA ILE A 379 -5.19 1.65 -15.75
C ILE A 379 -5.11 2.13 -14.29
N MET A 380 -4.31 1.44 -13.44
CA MET A 380 -4.19 1.78 -12.04
C MET A 380 -3.54 3.14 -11.81
N ILE A 381 -2.46 3.45 -12.55
CA ILE A 381 -1.82 4.76 -12.50
C ILE A 381 -2.80 5.86 -12.91
N SER A 382 -3.63 5.63 -13.92
CA SER A 382 -4.64 6.61 -14.35
C SER A 382 -5.74 6.81 -13.31
N VAL A 383 -6.22 5.72 -12.69
CA VAL A 383 -7.24 5.79 -11.64
C VAL A 383 -6.72 6.53 -10.40
N PHE A 384 -5.57 6.12 -9.87
CA PHE A 384 -4.99 6.76 -8.70
C PHE A 384 -4.47 8.17 -9.01
N GLY A 385 -3.93 8.39 -10.22
CA GLY A 385 -3.52 9.69 -10.72
C GLY A 385 -4.67 10.70 -10.77
N GLY A 386 -5.89 10.24 -11.02
CA GLY A 386 -7.09 11.09 -10.94
C GLY A 386 -7.32 11.69 -9.55
N PHE A 387 -6.97 10.97 -8.48
CA PHE A 387 -7.10 11.48 -7.11
C PHE A 387 -6.09 12.58 -6.75
N ILE A 388 -5.01 12.73 -7.50
CA ILE A 388 -4.04 13.82 -7.31
C ILE A 388 -4.70 15.19 -7.49
N PHE A 389 -5.73 15.26 -8.32
CA PHE A 389 -6.48 16.48 -8.63
C PHE A 389 -7.73 16.68 -7.75
N ALA A 390 -7.93 15.82 -6.74
CA ALA A 390 -9.03 15.99 -5.79
C ALA A 390 -8.82 17.24 -4.92
N ASP A 391 -9.90 17.90 -4.49
CA ASP A 391 -9.81 19.08 -3.61
C ASP A 391 -9.43 18.76 -2.16
N SER A 392 -9.33 17.48 -1.82
CA SER A 392 -9.02 17.03 -0.46
C SER A 392 -7.51 16.88 -0.23
N THR A 393 -6.97 17.58 0.75
CA THR A 393 -5.58 17.46 1.24
C THR A 393 -5.23 16.05 1.72
N MET A 394 -6.21 15.25 2.13
CA MET A 394 -5.98 13.87 2.56
C MET A 394 -5.90 12.89 1.37
N ILE A 395 -6.72 13.13 0.33
CA ILE A 395 -6.85 12.20 -0.81
C ILE A 395 -5.69 12.37 -1.81
N ARG A 396 -5.22 13.60 -2.03
CA ARG A 396 -4.12 13.89 -2.97
C ARG A 396 -2.85 13.07 -2.68
N PRO A 397 -2.30 13.08 -1.45
CA PRO A 397 -1.09 12.30 -1.14
C PRO A 397 -1.31 10.79 -1.29
N MET A 398 -2.51 10.29 -0.98
CA MET A 398 -2.87 8.88 -1.17
C MET A 398 -2.89 8.52 -2.65
N GLY A 399 -3.57 9.32 -3.47
CA GLY A 399 -3.62 9.12 -4.93
C GLY A 399 -2.24 9.13 -5.56
N PHE A 400 -1.42 10.13 -5.21
CA PHE A 400 -0.04 10.22 -5.67
C PHE A 400 0.81 9.03 -5.23
N GLY A 401 0.79 8.69 -3.94
CA GLY A 401 1.56 7.58 -3.39
C GLY A 401 1.20 6.24 -4.03
N LEU A 402 -0.10 5.98 -4.27
CA LEU A 402 -0.57 4.78 -4.97
C LEU A 402 -0.15 4.78 -6.44
N ALA A 403 -0.35 5.89 -7.17
CA ALA A 403 0.02 5.99 -8.59
C ALA A 403 1.53 5.80 -8.78
N PHE A 404 2.33 6.49 -7.97
CA PHE A 404 3.78 6.39 -8.01
C PHE A 404 4.28 5.01 -7.56
N GLY A 405 3.70 4.44 -6.51
CA GLY A 405 4.01 3.10 -6.04
C GLY A 405 3.75 2.02 -7.10
N VAL A 406 2.60 2.08 -7.79
CA VAL A 406 2.29 1.17 -8.91
C VAL A 406 3.25 1.38 -10.08
N LEU A 407 3.60 2.64 -10.41
CA LEU A 407 4.57 2.94 -11.46
C LEU A 407 5.92 2.30 -11.15
N VAL A 408 6.44 2.50 -9.96
CA VAL A 408 7.72 1.92 -9.51
C VAL A 408 7.64 0.41 -9.46
N ASP A 409 6.58 -0.16 -8.88
CA ASP A 409 6.43 -1.61 -8.77
C ASP A 409 6.37 -2.27 -10.15
N ALA A 410 5.49 -1.83 -11.02
CA ALA A 410 5.28 -2.45 -12.32
C ALA A 410 6.51 -2.31 -13.24
N PHE A 411 7.05 -1.10 -13.39
CA PHE A 411 8.08 -0.83 -14.41
C PHE A 411 9.50 -1.05 -13.91
N ILE A 412 9.82 -0.63 -12.67
CA ILE A 412 11.17 -0.76 -12.15
C ILE A 412 11.34 -2.13 -11.49
N VAL A 413 10.48 -2.50 -10.55
CA VAL A 413 10.66 -3.75 -9.81
C VAL A 413 10.32 -4.96 -10.69
N ARG A 414 9.12 -5.02 -11.27
CA ARG A 414 8.63 -6.20 -11.99
C ARG A 414 9.23 -6.36 -13.37
N MET A 415 9.27 -5.27 -14.14
CA MET A 415 9.72 -5.36 -15.53
C MET A 415 11.23 -5.19 -15.69
N THR A 416 11.95 -4.75 -14.63
CA THR A 416 13.40 -4.51 -14.71
C THR A 416 14.18 -5.34 -13.70
N LEU A 417 13.92 -5.18 -12.39
CA LEU A 417 14.71 -5.86 -11.35
C LEU A 417 14.39 -7.35 -11.27
N THR A 418 13.11 -7.74 -11.32
CA THR A 418 12.73 -9.15 -11.19
C THR A 418 13.36 -10.03 -12.28
N PRO A 419 13.28 -9.74 -13.59
CA PRO A 419 13.94 -10.55 -14.60
C PRO A 419 15.48 -10.49 -14.50
N ALA A 420 16.07 -9.37 -14.07
CA ALA A 420 17.51 -9.29 -13.82
C ALA A 420 17.96 -10.22 -12.68
N ILE A 421 17.22 -10.23 -11.56
CA ILE A 421 17.51 -11.11 -10.41
C ILE A 421 17.30 -12.59 -10.81
N MET A 422 16.20 -12.89 -11.50
CA MET A 422 15.92 -14.25 -11.97
C MET A 422 17.01 -14.77 -12.91
N ALA A 423 17.53 -13.92 -13.79
CA ALA A 423 18.64 -14.26 -14.68
C ALA A 423 19.94 -14.51 -13.91
N LEU A 424 20.22 -13.74 -12.85
CA LEU A 424 21.39 -13.96 -12.00
C LEU A 424 21.29 -15.23 -11.15
N LEU A 425 20.08 -15.59 -10.72
CA LEU A 425 19.82 -16.82 -9.97
C LEU A 425 19.80 -18.07 -10.84
N GLY A 426 19.37 -17.95 -12.10
CA GLY A 426 19.22 -19.09 -13.00
C GLY A 426 18.35 -20.19 -12.40
N ASP A 427 18.81 -21.46 -12.44
CA ASP A 427 18.08 -22.61 -11.89
C ASP A 427 17.86 -22.53 -10.37
N LYS A 428 18.71 -21.79 -9.65
CA LYS A 428 18.58 -21.59 -8.19
C LYS A 428 17.33 -20.78 -7.85
N ALA A 429 16.76 -20.04 -8.77
CA ALA A 429 15.51 -19.33 -8.58
C ALA A 429 14.35 -20.27 -8.21
N TRP A 430 14.39 -21.50 -8.69
CA TRP A 430 13.35 -22.52 -8.47
C TRP A 430 13.68 -23.49 -7.34
N TRP A 431 14.70 -23.18 -6.53
CA TRP A 431 15.14 -24.05 -5.45
C TRP A 431 14.12 -24.11 -4.31
N MET A 432 13.86 -25.36 -3.87
CA MET A 432 12.99 -25.65 -2.73
C MET A 432 13.56 -26.79 -1.89
N PRO A 433 13.61 -26.68 -0.55
CA PRO A 433 14.05 -27.75 0.33
C PRO A 433 13.14 -28.99 0.21
N LYS A 434 13.73 -30.19 0.24
CA LYS A 434 12.98 -31.45 0.07
C LYS A 434 11.85 -31.64 1.09
N TRP A 435 12.06 -31.19 2.33
CA TRP A 435 11.04 -31.30 3.39
C TRP A 435 9.82 -30.39 3.10
N LEU A 436 10.05 -29.18 2.60
CA LEU A 436 9.00 -28.24 2.28
C LEU A 436 8.25 -28.65 1.00
N ASN A 437 8.96 -29.25 0.05
CA ASN A 437 8.37 -29.80 -1.18
C ASN A 437 7.37 -30.93 -0.90
N ARG A 438 7.56 -31.70 0.20
CA ARG A 438 6.61 -32.74 0.63
C ARG A 438 5.36 -32.18 1.30
N LEU A 439 5.49 -31.02 1.93
CA LEU A 439 4.40 -30.38 2.67
C LEU A 439 3.46 -29.56 1.76
N THR A 440 3.98 -29.08 0.62
CA THR A 440 3.22 -28.25 -0.31
C THR A 440 2.45 -29.09 -1.31
N PRO A 441 1.11 -28.94 -1.39
CA PRO A 441 0.30 -29.62 -2.41
C PRO A 441 0.71 -29.15 -3.81
N ASN A 442 0.55 -30.04 -4.79
CA ASN A 442 0.75 -29.67 -6.19
C ASN A 442 -0.49 -28.89 -6.66
N MET A 443 -0.43 -27.56 -6.56
CA MET A 443 -1.53 -26.71 -7.02
C MET A 443 -1.34 -26.41 -8.51
N ASP A 444 -2.28 -26.88 -9.33
CA ASP A 444 -2.41 -26.49 -10.73
C ASP A 444 -3.07 -25.09 -10.80
N VAL A 445 -2.24 -24.07 -10.75
CA VAL A 445 -2.70 -22.66 -10.68
C VAL A 445 -3.31 -22.20 -11.99
N GLU A 446 -2.96 -22.81 -13.10
CA GLU A 446 -3.40 -22.41 -14.45
C GLU A 446 -4.44 -23.37 -15.06
N GLY A 447 -4.73 -24.49 -14.40
CA GLY A 447 -5.68 -25.46 -14.92
C GLY A 447 -5.10 -26.29 -16.10
N ALA A 448 -3.78 -26.52 -16.12
CA ALA A 448 -3.12 -27.30 -17.17
C ALA A 448 -3.72 -28.70 -17.27
N ALA A 449 -4.04 -29.35 -16.14
CA ALA A 449 -4.75 -30.62 -16.11
C ALA A 449 -6.16 -30.55 -16.71
N LEU A 450 -6.83 -29.41 -16.60
CA LEU A 450 -8.15 -29.19 -17.21
C LEU A 450 -8.02 -28.95 -18.71
N SER A 451 -7.00 -28.21 -19.13
CA SER A 451 -6.69 -27.95 -20.54
C SER A 451 -6.29 -29.24 -21.27
N GLU A 452 -5.53 -30.12 -20.64
CA GLU A 452 -5.16 -31.42 -21.16
C GLU A 452 -6.38 -32.33 -21.32
N LYS A 453 -7.22 -32.47 -20.31
CA LYS A 453 -8.50 -33.19 -20.40
C LYS A 453 -9.45 -32.63 -21.45
N MET A 454 -9.47 -31.30 -21.60
CA MET A 454 -10.33 -30.65 -22.60
C MET A 454 -9.80 -30.89 -24.02
N SER A 455 -8.49 -30.93 -24.23
CA SER A 455 -7.87 -31.30 -25.51
C SER A 455 -8.07 -32.77 -25.83
N GLU A 456 -7.97 -33.68 -24.87
CA GLU A 456 -8.29 -35.10 -25.02
C GLU A 456 -9.76 -35.32 -25.39
N ASN A 457 -10.69 -34.64 -24.73
CA ASN A 457 -12.11 -34.73 -25.05
C ASN A 457 -12.43 -34.23 -26.48
N ILE A 458 -11.83 -33.09 -26.86
CA ILE A 458 -11.98 -32.54 -28.22
C ILE A 458 -11.39 -33.50 -29.28
N GLN A 459 -10.30 -34.18 -28.95
CA GLN A 459 -9.69 -35.15 -29.83
C GLN A 459 -10.55 -36.42 -29.95
N HIS A 460 -11.11 -36.89 -28.84
CA HIS A 460 -12.09 -38.02 -28.83
C HIS A 460 -13.38 -37.70 -29.57
N GLU A 461 -13.91 -36.49 -29.43
CA GLU A 461 -15.09 -36.05 -30.21
C GLU A 461 -14.78 -35.98 -31.71
N ARG A 462 -13.58 -35.57 -32.09
CA ARG A 462 -13.13 -35.53 -33.52
C ARG A 462 -12.97 -36.94 -34.10
N GLU A 463 -12.38 -37.86 -33.33
CA GLU A 463 -12.22 -39.24 -33.75
C GLU A 463 -13.56 -39.95 -33.88
N SER A 464 -14.51 -39.71 -32.97
CA SER A 464 -15.87 -40.26 -33.06
C SER A 464 -16.67 -39.69 -34.22
N ALA A 465 -16.55 -38.37 -34.49
CA ALA A 465 -17.18 -37.73 -35.64
C ALA A 465 -16.60 -38.20 -36.99
N ALA A 466 -15.29 -38.44 -37.06
CA ALA A 466 -14.63 -39.01 -38.23
C ALA A 466 -15.03 -40.47 -38.50
N ALA A 467 -15.18 -41.28 -37.42
CA ALA A 467 -15.64 -42.66 -37.51
C ALA A 467 -17.10 -42.72 -38.00
N ASP A 468 -17.97 -41.84 -37.53
CA ASP A 468 -19.40 -41.76 -37.94
C ASP A 468 -19.58 -41.29 -39.40
N SER A 469 -18.70 -40.38 -39.87
CA SER A 469 -18.67 -39.96 -41.27
C SER A 469 -18.13 -41.03 -42.23
N GLY A 470 -17.13 -41.82 -41.76
CA GLY A 470 -16.60 -42.97 -42.53
C GLY A 470 -17.60 -44.11 -42.68
N SER A 471 -18.47 -44.34 -41.70
CA SER A 471 -19.50 -45.38 -41.74
C SER A 471 -20.67 -45.06 -42.71
N LYS A 472 -20.94 -43.78 -42.96
CA LYS A 472 -21.99 -43.33 -43.91
C LYS A 472 -21.56 -43.35 -45.36
N LEU A 473 -20.27 -43.32 -45.66
CA LEU A 473 -19.71 -43.43 -47.03
C LEU A 473 -19.52 -44.88 -47.51
N GLY A 474 -19.63 -45.89 -46.61
CA GLY A 474 -19.48 -47.29 -46.92
C GLY A 474 -20.80 -48.06 -47.11
N SER A 475 -21.96 -47.35 -47.07
CA SER A 475 -23.30 -47.91 -47.19
C SER A 475 -24.09 -47.47 -48.44
N GLU A 476 -23.41 -46.82 -49.37
CA GLU A 476 -23.89 -46.62 -50.75
C GLU A 476 -23.05 -47.48 -51.70
#